data_a637d8ab68d190845550d91518a637c5
#
_entry.id   a637d8ab68d190845550d91518a637c5
#
_cell.length_a   1.000
_cell.length_b   1.000
_cell.length_c   1.000
_cell.angle_alpha   90.00
_cell.angle_beta   90.00
_cell.angle_gamma   90.00
#
_symmetry.space_group_name_H-M   'P 1'
#
loop_
_entity.id
_entity.type
_entity.pdbx_description
1 polymer ?
#
loop_
_entity_poly.entity_id
_entity_poly.type
_entity_poly.pdbx_seq_one_letter_code
_entity_poly.pdbx_strand_id
1 'polypeptide(L)'
;MITVTVISSLCGCSTLDSRQPPLARSAPQSTRFAVLLPNSLVPVPPELSRATDRVLGQVTRYLAAQGRERGVIDPLETQRLWLASIAEADESDTVSHDFRGAMKIFARNLGGPTAFDAIVVPSLVYREGRLRNSIVKWDGVVRRLPTVGEDSNPIPQSFEASVPVVSLHVMVFGASGELTFENYGGVDLVHSFGLGPGDEGQLRVELRDPVLGGSQFLREGVEVAFDPYLPRGRIGEW
;
A
#
# COMPACT_ATOMS: atom_id res chain seq x y z
N MET A 1 -10.22 39.41 -42.71
CA MET A 1 -10.82 38.08 -42.44
C MET A 1 -9.70 37.20 -41.89
N ILE A 2 -9.61 37.09 -40.57
CA ILE A 2 -8.51 36.37 -39.89
C ILE A 2 -9.11 35.06 -39.36
N THR A 3 -8.65 33.96 -39.89
CA THR A 3 -9.09 32.60 -39.50
C THR A 3 -8.22 32.15 -38.33
N VAL A 4 -8.81 32.05 -37.15
CA VAL A 4 -8.16 31.52 -35.96
C VAL A 4 -8.39 30.02 -35.94
N THR A 5 -7.31 29.27 -36.16
CA THR A 5 -7.30 27.80 -36.03
C THR A 5 -7.07 27.44 -34.56
N VAL A 6 -8.11 26.95 -33.88
CA VAL A 6 -8.01 26.42 -32.53
C VAL A 6 -7.46 24.99 -32.61
N ILE A 7 -6.22 24.81 -32.16
CA ILE A 7 -5.61 23.48 -31.98
C ILE A 7 -6.06 22.95 -30.62
N SER A 8 -7.04 22.05 -30.64
CA SER A 8 -7.45 21.31 -29.45
C SER A 8 -6.39 20.24 -29.12
N SER A 9 -5.51 20.53 -28.17
CA SER A 9 -4.62 19.54 -27.57
C SER A 9 -5.47 18.59 -26.74
N LEU A 10 -5.72 17.40 -27.27
CA LEU A 10 -6.21 16.25 -26.52
C LEU A 10 -5.09 15.76 -25.58
N CYS A 11 -5.08 16.26 -24.34
CA CYS A 11 -4.39 15.60 -23.25
C CYS A 11 -5.08 14.26 -23.00
N GLY A 12 -4.57 13.21 -23.64
CA GLY A 12 -4.92 11.83 -23.32
C GLY A 12 -4.40 11.52 -21.92
N CYS A 13 -5.22 11.69 -20.89
CA CYS A 13 -5.00 11.02 -19.61
C CYS A 13 -5.14 9.52 -19.88
N SER A 14 -4.02 8.86 -20.11
CA SER A 14 -3.92 7.41 -20.01
C SER A 14 -4.21 7.05 -18.55
N THR A 15 -5.45 6.66 -18.28
CA THR A 15 -5.81 5.92 -17.07
C THR A 15 -4.97 4.65 -17.07
N LEU A 16 -3.90 4.64 -16.28
CA LEU A 16 -3.17 3.44 -15.93
C LEU A 16 -4.13 2.53 -15.15
N ASP A 17 -4.96 1.79 -15.87
CA ASP A 17 -5.64 0.61 -15.35
C ASP A 17 -4.57 -0.49 -15.18
N SER A 18 -3.68 -0.28 -14.23
CA SER A 18 -2.61 -1.21 -13.89
C SER A 18 -3.17 -2.36 -13.06
N ARG A 19 -4.10 -3.11 -13.66
CA ARG A 19 -4.37 -4.49 -13.25
C ARG A 19 -3.26 -5.38 -13.82
N GLN A 20 -2.03 -5.19 -13.41
CA GLN A 20 -1.09 -6.29 -13.50
C GLN A 20 -1.60 -7.36 -12.53
N PRO A 21 -1.90 -8.58 -13.02
CA PRO A 21 -2.21 -9.67 -12.10
C PRO A 21 -1.02 -9.80 -11.14
N PRO A 22 -1.28 -10.01 -9.84
CA PRO A 22 -0.20 -10.20 -8.88
C PRO A 22 0.74 -11.27 -9.43
N LEU A 23 2.06 -11.05 -9.31
CA LEU A 23 3.07 -12.06 -9.60
C LEU A 23 2.88 -13.19 -8.56
N ALA A 24 1.88 -14.02 -8.83
CA ALA A 24 1.48 -15.10 -7.95
C ALA A 24 2.45 -16.27 -8.13
N ARG A 25 3.59 -16.20 -7.48
CA ARG A 25 4.34 -17.40 -7.14
C ARG A 25 3.96 -17.74 -5.69
N SER A 26 3.47 -18.96 -5.49
CA SER A 26 3.31 -19.53 -4.15
C SER A 26 4.55 -19.20 -3.32
N ALA A 27 4.36 -18.85 -2.05
CA ALA A 27 5.50 -18.59 -1.16
C ALA A 27 6.47 -19.77 -1.30
N PRO A 28 7.72 -19.54 -1.64
CA PRO A 28 8.72 -20.58 -1.49
C PRO A 28 8.66 -21.08 -0.05
N GLN A 29 9.23 -22.23 0.26
CA GLN A 29 9.34 -22.72 1.63
C GLN A 29 10.22 -21.82 2.53
N SER A 30 10.27 -20.52 2.17
CA SER A 30 10.99 -19.47 2.87
C SER A 30 10.47 -19.40 4.30
N THR A 31 11.34 -19.62 5.23
CA THR A 31 11.00 -19.63 6.65
C THR A 31 11.42 -18.35 7.34
N ARG A 32 12.51 -17.70 6.88
CA ARG A 32 13.10 -16.51 7.50
C ARG A 32 12.84 -15.25 6.67
N PHE A 33 12.11 -14.31 7.25
CA PHE A 33 11.77 -13.05 6.63
C PHE A 33 12.50 -11.88 7.28
N ALA A 34 13.18 -11.05 6.50
CA ALA A 34 13.60 -9.72 6.89
C ALA A 34 12.44 -8.74 6.61
N VAL A 35 11.91 -8.11 7.65
CA VAL A 35 10.79 -7.17 7.53
C VAL A 35 11.31 -5.75 7.73
N LEU A 36 11.14 -4.90 6.72
CA LEU A 36 11.49 -3.49 6.81
C LEU A 36 10.38 -2.70 7.52
N LEU A 37 10.74 -1.58 8.13
CA LEU A 37 9.75 -0.62 8.63
C LEU A 37 8.90 -0.11 7.45
N PRO A 38 7.58 0.03 7.62
CA PRO A 38 6.74 0.57 6.55
C PRO A 38 7.27 1.89 6.00
N ASN A 39 7.27 2.01 4.68
CA ASN A 39 7.75 3.18 3.94
C ASN A 39 9.25 3.51 4.11
N SER A 40 10.09 2.56 4.56
CA SER A 40 11.54 2.81 4.70
C SER A 40 12.24 3.15 3.38
N LEU A 41 11.72 2.67 2.25
CA LEU A 41 12.32 2.85 0.93
C LEU A 41 11.59 3.87 0.06
N VAL A 42 10.40 4.32 0.49
CA VAL A 42 9.57 5.30 -0.22
C VAL A 42 8.98 6.31 0.77
N PRO A 43 8.72 7.55 0.36
CA PRO A 43 8.12 8.54 1.26
C PRO A 43 6.78 8.08 1.82
N VAL A 44 6.56 8.31 3.11
CA VAL A 44 5.26 8.11 3.74
C VAL A 44 4.45 9.40 3.67
N PRO A 45 3.15 9.36 3.29
CA PRO A 45 2.27 10.50 3.44
C PRO A 45 2.24 10.96 4.91
N PRO A 46 2.38 12.27 5.21
CA PRO A 46 2.52 12.77 6.59
C PRO A 46 1.42 12.29 7.53
N GLU A 47 0.18 12.19 7.05
CA GLU A 47 -0.99 11.77 7.83
C GLU A 47 -0.93 10.29 8.22
N LEU A 48 -0.17 9.48 7.46
CA LEU A 48 -0.01 8.05 7.67
C LEU A 48 1.22 7.69 8.53
N SER A 49 2.10 8.65 8.79
CA SER A 49 3.36 8.42 9.53
C SER A 49 3.12 7.82 10.91
N ARG A 50 2.04 8.25 11.61
CA ARG A 50 1.67 7.73 12.94
C ARG A 50 1.16 6.29 12.94
N ALA A 51 0.91 5.72 11.77
CA ALA A 51 0.38 4.36 11.62
C ALA A 51 1.48 3.31 11.36
N THR A 52 2.71 3.72 11.06
CA THR A 52 3.80 2.82 10.66
C THR A 52 4.07 1.71 11.67
N ASP A 53 4.13 2.04 12.96
CA ASP A 53 4.36 1.04 14.02
C ASP A 53 3.21 0.03 14.11
N ARG A 54 1.96 0.48 13.94
CA ARG A 54 0.80 -0.40 13.95
C ARG A 54 0.80 -1.34 12.74
N VAL A 55 1.17 -0.83 11.57
CA VAL A 55 1.33 -1.63 10.36
C VAL A 55 2.41 -2.67 10.54
N LEU A 56 3.60 -2.27 11.01
CA LEU A 56 4.69 -3.20 11.30
C LEU A 56 4.25 -4.30 12.27
N GLY A 57 3.60 -3.92 13.37
CA GLY A 57 3.08 -4.88 14.35
C GLY A 57 2.04 -5.83 13.76
N GLN A 58 1.25 -5.40 12.81
CA GLN A 58 0.24 -6.25 12.19
C GLN A 58 0.86 -7.19 11.14
N VAL A 59 1.80 -6.70 10.33
CA VAL A 59 2.55 -7.51 9.36
C VAL A 59 3.34 -8.59 10.08
N THR A 60 4.08 -8.24 11.15
CA THR A 60 4.87 -9.21 11.91
C THR A 60 4.01 -10.25 12.62
N ARG A 61 2.85 -9.88 13.17
CA ARG A 61 1.89 -10.84 13.74
C ARG A 61 1.34 -11.80 12.68
N TYR A 62 0.99 -11.28 11.51
CA TYR A 62 0.50 -12.12 10.42
C TYR A 62 1.55 -13.16 9.98
N LEU A 63 2.80 -12.74 9.76
CA LEU A 63 3.89 -13.65 9.41
C LEU A 63 4.12 -14.71 10.49
N ALA A 64 4.04 -14.33 11.79
CA ALA A 64 4.14 -15.28 12.89
C ALA A 64 3.01 -16.33 12.89
N ALA A 65 1.79 -15.89 12.66
CA ALA A 65 0.62 -16.80 12.58
C ALA A 65 0.73 -17.77 11.40
N GLN A 66 1.45 -17.38 10.35
CA GLN A 66 1.80 -18.25 9.22
C GLN A 66 3.02 -19.16 9.49
N GLY A 67 3.50 -19.23 10.74
CA GLY A 67 4.66 -20.03 11.11
C GLY A 67 5.98 -19.53 10.52
N ARG A 68 6.07 -18.24 10.18
CA ARG A 68 7.28 -17.66 9.57
C ARG A 68 8.18 -17.04 10.64
N GLU A 69 9.46 -17.39 10.63
CA GLU A 69 10.48 -16.71 11.37
C GLU A 69 10.71 -15.32 10.76
N ARG A 70 10.83 -14.30 11.60
CA ARG A 70 10.94 -12.91 11.15
C ARG A 70 11.93 -12.11 11.98
N GLY A 71 12.74 -11.32 11.30
CA GLY A 71 13.58 -10.28 11.90
C GLY A 71 13.12 -8.93 11.38
N VAL A 72 12.84 -7.99 12.29
CA VAL A 72 12.63 -6.57 11.91
C VAL A 72 13.99 -5.93 11.81
N ILE A 73 14.26 -5.32 10.65
CA ILE A 73 15.52 -4.63 10.41
C ILE A 73 15.45 -3.23 11.01
N ASP A 74 16.50 -2.84 11.70
CA ASP A 74 16.62 -1.51 12.30
C ASP A 74 16.43 -0.41 11.23
N PRO A 75 15.61 0.62 11.49
CA PRO A 75 15.32 1.66 10.50
C PRO A 75 16.56 2.45 10.07
N LEU A 76 17.49 2.75 10.97
CA LEU A 76 18.71 3.48 10.64
C LEU A 76 19.64 2.62 9.78
N GLU A 77 19.74 1.33 10.11
CA GLU A 77 20.49 0.38 9.31
C GLU A 77 19.86 0.21 7.92
N THR A 78 18.53 0.09 7.84
CA THR A 78 17.79 0.05 6.57
C THR A 78 18.11 1.28 5.72
N GLN A 79 18.02 2.48 6.29
CA GLN A 79 18.30 3.72 5.57
C GLN A 79 19.75 3.80 5.10
N ARG A 80 20.70 3.47 5.97
CA ARG A 80 22.13 3.46 5.65
C ARG A 80 22.44 2.52 4.48
N LEU A 81 21.96 1.29 4.55
CA LEU A 81 22.17 0.29 3.51
C LEU A 81 21.47 0.67 2.20
N TRP A 82 20.27 1.23 2.28
CA TRP A 82 19.52 1.65 1.10
C TRP A 82 20.21 2.78 0.34
N LEU A 83 20.66 3.83 1.05
CA LEU A 83 21.41 4.94 0.43
C LEU A 83 22.71 4.46 -0.20
N ALA A 84 23.45 3.58 0.48
CA ALA A 84 24.67 2.99 -0.08
C ALA A 84 24.36 2.15 -1.34
N SER A 85 23.24 1.44 -1.36
CA SER A 85 22.83 0.60 -2.49
C SER A 85 22.41 1.42 -3.71
N ILE A 86 21.76 2.57 -3.50
CA ILE A 86 21.45 3.52 -4.58
C ILE A 86 22.75 4.08 -5.17
N ALA A 87 23.66 4.57 -4.33
CA ALA A 87 24.93 5.13 -4.79
C ALA A 87 25.75 4.09 -5.58
N GLU A 88 25.82 2.85 -5.11
CA GLU A 88 26.51 1.77 -5.81
C GLU A 88 25.83 1.42 -7.15
N ALA A 89 24.49 1.45 -7.20
CA ALA A 89 23.74 1.21 -8.44
C ALA A 89 24.05 2.30 -9.48
N ASP A 90 24.12 3.57 -9.05
CA ASP A 90 24.40 4.71 -9.92
C ASP A 90 25.82 4.70 -10.47
N GLU A 91 26.79 4.13 -9.73
CA GLU A 91 28.20 4.01 -10.16
C GLU A 91 28.44 2.79 -11.04
N SER A 92 27.49 1.86 -11.14
CA SER A 92 27.67 0.58 -11.81
C SER A 92 27.17 0.59 -13.26
N ASP A 93 28.03 0.40 -14.23
CA ASP A 93 27.67 0.21 -15.65
C ASP A 93 26.91 -1.11 -15.91
N THR A 94 26.91 -2.05 -14.97
CA THR A 94 26.37 -3.40 -15.13
C THR A 94 25.06 -3.66 -14.39
N VAL A 95 24.66 -2.75 -13.51
CA VAL A 95 23.43 -2.84 -12.70
C VAL A 95 22.42 -1.81 -13.20
N SER A 96 21.16 -2.20 -13.25
CA SER A 96 20.09 -1.26 -13.59
C SER A 96 20.03 -0.12 -12.57
N HIS A 97 20.00 1.13 -13.06
CA HIS A 97 19.87 2.36 -12.25
C HIS A 97 18.44 2.59 -11.76
N ASP A 98 17.66 1.52 -11.63
CA ASP A 98 16.30 1.56 -11.14
C ASP A 98 16.21 0.97 -9.71
N PHE A 99 15.01 1.07 -9.15
CA PHE A 99 14.69 0.51 -7.85
C PHE A 99 15.05 -0.98 -7.72
N ARG A 100 14.89 -1.76 -8.81
CA ARG A 100 15.18 -3.20 -8.79
C ARG A 100 16.67 -3.49 -8.75
N GLY A 101 17.46 -2.68 -9.43
CA GLY A 101 18.93 -2.73 -9.36
C GLY A 101 19.42 -2.45 -7.95
N ALA A 102 18.98 -1.34 -7.35
CA ALA A 102 19.31 -0.99 -5.98
C ALA A 102 18.86 -2.07 -4.96
N MET A 103 17.70 -2.70 -5.17
CA MET A 103 17.24 -3.80 -4.30
C MET A 103 18.12 -5.03 -4.32
N LYS A 104 18.73 -5.38 -5.45
CA LYS A 104 19.69 -6.50 -5.51
C LYS A 104 20.95 -6.21 -4.68
N ILE A 105 21.44 -4.98 -4.78
CA ILE A 105 22.59 -4.53 -3.97
C ILE A 105 22.22 -4.47 -2.50
N PHE A 106 21.05 -3.92 -2.16
CA PHE A 106 20.54 -3.85 -0.80
C PHE A 106 20.42 -5.25 -0.16
N ALA A 107 19.81 -6.21 -0.87
CA ALA A 107 19.68 -7.58 -0.39
C ALA A 107 21.04 -8.23 -0.10
N ARG A 108 22.02 -8.05 -0.98
CA ARG A 108 23.40 -8.51 -0.76
C ARG A 108 24.02 -7.86 0.47
N ASN A 109 23.90 -6.55 0.61
CA ASN A 109 24.48 -5.78 1.72
C ASN A 109 23.81 -6.09 3.07
N LEU A 110 22.54 -6.52 3.06
CA LEU A 110 21.80 -6.96 4.23
C LEU A 110 22.19 -8.40 4.71
N GLY A 111 23.04 -9.10 3.97
CA GLY A 111 23.54 -10.41 4.33
C GLY A 111 23.09 -11.57 3.41
N GLY A 112 22.25 -11.29 2.43
CA GLY A 112 21.82 -12.25 1.41
C GLY A 112 21.24 -13.56 1.96
N PRO A 113 21.39 -14.68 1.24
CA PRO A 113 20.76 -15.98 1.59
C PRO A 113 21.19 -16.57 2.94
N THR A 114 22.28 -16.10 3.53
CA THR A 114 22.76 -16.58 4.83
C THR A 114 21.95 -16.00 5.99
N ALA A 115 21.41 -14.79 5.83
CA ALA A 115 20.68 -14.08 6.88
C ALA A 115 19.14 -14.29 6.80
N PHE A 116 18.58 -14.34 5.58
CA PHE A 116 17.14 -14.45 5.36
C PHE A 116 16.83 -15.14 4.02
N ASP A 117 15.60 -15.57 3.85
CA ASP A 117 15.11 -16.18 2.61
C ASP A 117 14.33 -15.17 1.75
N ALA A 118 13.71 -14.18 2.40
CA ALA A 118 12.95 -13.13 1.72
C ALA A 118 12.99 -11.81 2.50
N ILE A 119 12.84 -10.70 1.78
CA ILE A 119 12.70 -9.34 2.32
C ILE A 119 11.26 -8.88 2.08
N VAL A 120 10.57 -8.47 3.13
CA VAL A 120 9.24 -7.87 3.05
C VAL A 120 9.36 -6.36 3.16
N VAL A 121 8.87 -5.66 2.16
CA VAL A 121 8.85 -4.19 2.06
C VAL A 121 7.40 -3.73 2.08
N PRO A 122 6.82 -3.41 3.25
CA PRO A 122 5.49 -2.86 3.36
C PRO A 122 5.50 -1.36 3.12
N SER A 123 4.47 -0.82 2.49
CA SER A 123 4.30 0.63 2.29
C SER A 123 2.83 1.02 2.37
N LEU A 124 2.52 2.06 3.12
CA LEU A 124 1.21 2.70 3.08
C LEU A 124 1.18 3.67 1.91
N VAL A 125 0.16 3.56 1.07
CA VAL A 125 0.00 4.36 -0.13
C VAL A 125 -1.43 4.85 -0.28
N TYR A 126 -1.59 6.05 -0.87
CA TYR A 126 -2.90 6.49 -1.33
C TYR A 126 -3.26 5.83 -2.65
N ARG A 127 -4.51 5.42 -2.75
CA ARG A 127 -5.12 4.80 -3.92
C ARG A 127 -6.47 5.46 -4.19
N GLU A 128 -7.12 5.07 -5.28
CA GLU A 128 -8.49 5.45 -5.58
C GLU A 128 -9.44 4.30 -5.31
N GLY A 129 -10.49 4.58 -4.54
CA GLY A 129 -11.60 3.67 -4.28
C GLY A 129 -12.83 4.07 -5.09
N ARG A 130 -13.53 3.09 -5.65
CA ARG A 130 -14.79 3.32 -6.35
C ARG A 130 -15.95 3.37 -5.36
N LEU A 131 -16.53 4.56 -5.21
CA LEU A 131 -17.74 4.77 -4.41
C LEU A 131 -18.99 4.54 -5.27
N ARG A 132 -19.89 3.72 -4.75
CA ARG A 132 -21.24 3.52 -5.29
C ARG A 132 -22.20 3.13 -4.17
N ASN A 133 -23.37 3.76 -4.10
CA ASN A 133 -24.39 3.44 -3.08
C ASN A 133 -23.84 3.45 -1.64
N SER A 134 -23.04 4.46 -1.28
CA SER A 134 -22.35 4.57 0.02
C SER A 134 -21.39 3.42 0.35
N ILE A 135 -20.99 2.64 -0.66
CA ILE A 135 -20.03 1.55 -0.53
C ILE A 135 -18.81 1.89 -1.38
N VAL A 136 -17.63 1.82 -0.78
CA VAL A 136 -16.34 2.00 -1.44
C VAL A 136 -15.68 0.63 -1.63
N LYS A 137 -15.21 0.36 -2.85
CA LYS A 137 -14.48 -0.86 -3.20
C LYS A 137 -13.11 -0.50 -3.75
N TRP A 138 -12.08 -1.12 -3.20
CA TRP A 138 -10.69 -1.01 -3.69
C TRP A 138 -9.84 -2.16 -3.16
N ASP A 139 -8.79 -2.49 -3.83
CA ASP A 139 -7.73 -3.42 -3.44
C ASP A 139 -8.20 -4.61 -2.56
N GLY A 140 -9.23 -5.33 -3.03
CA GLY A 140 -9.76 -6.54 -2.43
C GLY A 140 -10.66 -6.34 -1.20
N VAL A 141 -10.97 -5.10 -0.81
CA VAL A 141 -11.85 -4.80 0.34
C VAL A 141 -13.10 -4.01 -0.07
N VAL A 142 -14.10 -4.07 0.80
CA VAL A 142 -15.36 -3.34 0.67
C VAL A 142 -15.66 -2.64 1.99
N ARG A 143 -15.92 -1.34 1.96
CA ARG A 143 -16.25 -0.55 3.16
C ARG A 143 -17.49 0.30 2.92
N ARG A 144 -18.25 0.49 3.98
CA ARG A 144 -19.27 1.53 3.99
C ARG A 144 -18.60 2.87 4.23
N LEU A 145 -19.02 3.87 3.47
CA LEU A 145 -18.54 5.24 3.63
C LEU A 145 -18.97 5.76 5.01
N PRO A 146 -18.03 6.25 5.85
CA PRO A 146 -18.39 6.88 7.11
C PRO A 146 -19.04 8.23 6.84
N THR A 147 -20.13 8.51 7.56
CA THR A 147 -20.87 9.78 7.47
C THR A 147 -20.26 10.83 8.42
N VAL A 148 -20.33 12.09 8.03
CA VAL A 148 -19.92 13.23 8.86
C VAL A 148 -21.09 13.64 9.73
N GLY A 149 -20.94 13.52 11.07
CA GLY A 149 -21.90 14.02 12.06
C GLY A 149 -23.28 13.31 12.05
N GLU A 150 -24.02 13.50 13.13
CA GLU A 150 -25.38 12.93 13.27
C GLU A 150 -26.41 13.66 12.38
N ASP A 151 -26.15 14.94 12.04
CA ASP A 151 -27.05 15.80 11.27
C ASP A 151 -26.79 15.75 9.74
N SER A 152 -25.88 14.91 9.27
CA SER A 152 -25.60 14.83 7.84
C SER A 152 -26.63 13.98 7.11
N ASN A 153 -27.17 14.53 6.03
CA ASN A 153 -28.03 13.74 5.13
C ASN A 153 -27.23 12.63 4.46
N PRO A 154 -27.82 11.44 4.31
CA PRO A 154 -27.16 10.33 3.62
C PRO A 154 -26.89 10.70 2.15
N ILE A 155 -25.72 10.27 1.65
CA ILE A 155 -25.38 10.42 0.25
C ILE A 155 -26.41 9.67 -0.60
N PRO A 156 -26.94 10.28 -1.69
CA PRO A 156 -27.91 9.62 -2.56
C PRO A 156 -27.38 8.29 -3.10
N GLN A 157 -28.24 7.29 -3.20
CA GLN A 157 -27.87 5.95 -3.69
C GLN A 157 -27.36 5.94 -5.13
N SER A 158 -27.73 6.95 -5.94
CA SER A 158 -27.26 7.09 -7.31
C SER A 158 -25.89 7.77 -7.45
N PHE A 159 -25.28 8.17 -6.34
CA PHE A 159 -24.00 8.87 -6.36
C PHE A 159 -22.84 7.89 -6.61
N GLU A 160 -22.09 8.15 -7.67
CA GLU A 160 -20.85 7.43 -8.02
C GLU A 160 -19.69 8.42 -8.08
N ALA A 161 -18.57 8.06 -7.45
CA ALA A 161 -17.36 8.87 -7.44
C ALA A 161 -16.11 8.02 -7.25
N SER A 162 -14.95 8.61 -7.55
CA SER A 162 -13.66 8.14 -7.06
C SER A 162 -13.32 8.85 -5.76
N VAL A 163 -12.88 8.12 -4.75
CA VAL A 163 -12.53 8.68 -3.43
C VAL A 163 -11.14 8.20 -3.01
N PRO A 164 -10.35 9.07 -2.34
CA PRO A 164 -9.04 8.68 -1.86
C PRO A 164 -9.17 7.65 -0.71
N VAL A 165 -8.38 6.60 -0.82
CA VAL A 165 -8.32 5.48 0.13
C VAL A 165 -6.88 5.16 0.48
N VAL A 166 -6.67 4.41 1.56
CA VAL A 166 -5.36 3.91 1.97
C VAL A 166 -5.28 2.42 1.70
N SER A 167 -4.17 2.00 1.12
CA SER A 167 -3.82 0.59 0.96
C SER A 167 -2.45 0.29 1.55
N LEU A 168 -2.29 -0.93 2.00
CA LEU A 168 -1.00 -1.53 2.26
C LEU A 168 -0.49 -2.14 0.95
N HIS A 169 0.60 -1.61 0.43
CA HIS A 169 1.38 -2.19 -0.65
C HIS A 169 2.44 -3.11 -0.04
N VAL A 170 2.49 -4.36 -0.45
CA VAL A 170 3.50 -5.32 -0.01
C VAL A 170 4.29 -5.78 -1.22
N MET A 171 5.59 -5.55 -1.17
CA MET A 171 6.55 -6.18 -2.07
C MET A 171 7.35 -7.22 -1.29
N VAL A 172 7.55 -8.39 -1.88
CA VAL A 172 8.44 -9.42 -1.33
C VAL A 172 9.54 -9.69 -2.33
N PHE A 173 10.76 -9.56 -1.86
CA PHE A 173 11.96 -9.85 -2.63
C PHE A 173 12.60 -11.12 -2.09
N GLY A 174 13.15 -11.95 -2.97
CA GLY A 174 14.00 -13.06 -2.59
C GLY A 174 15.32 -12.59 -1.99
N ALA A 175 16.10 -13.51 -1.44
CA ALA A 175 17.40 -13.21 -0.82
C ALA A 175 18.44 -12.62 -1.78
N SER A 176 18.25 -12.78 -3.09
CA SER A 176 19.07 -12.14 -4.14
C SER A 176 18.52 -10.78 -4.59
N GLY A 177 17.43 -10.29 -4.00
CA GLY A 177 16.82 -9.00 -4.30
C GLY A 177 15.94 -8.99 -5.56
N GLU A 178 15.56 -10.13 -6.12
CA GLU A 178 14.55 -10.21 -7.17
C GLU A 178 13.14 -10.08 -6.59
N LEU A 179 12.26 -9.33 -7.25
CA LEU A 179 10.86 -9.23 -6.87
C LEU A 179 10.15 -10.55 -7.14
N THR A 180 9.66 -11.19 -6.07
CA THR A 180 8.96 -12.48 -6.14
C THR A 180 7.45 -12.34 -5.99
N PHE A 181 7.01 -11.28 -5.32
CA PHE A 181 5.59 -11.00 -5.10
C PHE A 181 5.35 -9.50 -4.91
N GLU A 182 4.20 -9.05 -5.38
CA GLU A 182 3.72 -7.68 -5.20
C GLU A 182 2.21 -7.66 -5.19
N ASN A 183 1.60 -7.04 -4.19
CA ASN A 183 0.15 -6.87 -4.12
C ASN A 183 -0.26 -5.72 -3.20
N TYR A 184 -1.54 -5.34 -3.29
CA TYR A 184 -2.18 -4.30 -2.49
C TYR A 184 -3.32 -4.89 -1.67
N GLY A 185 -3.47 -4.44 -0.43
CA GLY A 185 -4.63 -4.72 0.40
C GLY A 185 -5.24 -3.44 0.94
N GLY A 186 -6.52 -3.24 0.69
CA GLY A 186 -7.22 -2.04 1.16
C GLY A 186 -7.29 -1.98 2.68
N VAL A 187 -6.97 -0.84 3.27
CA VAL A 187 -6.90 -0.70 4.73
C VAL A 187 -7.95 0.24 5.27
N ASP A 188 -7.99 1.50 4.82
CA ASP A 188 -8.92 2.47 5.40
C ASP A 188 -9.34 3.56 4.39
N LEU A 189 -10.39 4.28 4.76
CA LEU A 189 -10.85 5.48 4.08
C LEU A 189 -10.19 6.70 4.69
N VAL A 190 -9.71 7.61 3.83
CA VAL A 190 -9.04 8.84 4.27
C VAL A 190 -10.02 9.85 4.83
N HIS A 191 -11.22 9.90 4.25
CA HIS A 191 -12.22 10.91 4.55
C HIS A 191 -13.55 10.29 5.00
N SER A 192 -14.30 11.05 5.77
CA SER A 192 -15.73 10.90 5.98
C SER A 192 -16.48 11.87 5.07
N PHE A 193 -17.69 11.51 4.71
CA PHE A 193 -18.49 12.24 3.73
C PHE A 193 -19.90 12.47 4.27
N GLY A 194 -20.50 13.60 3.92
CA GLY A 194 -21.88 13.91 4.24
C GLY A 194 -22.41 15.00 3.31
N LEU A 195 -23.71 15.20 3.37
CA LEU A 195 -24.32 16.38 2.75
C LEU A 195 -24.51 17.41 3.85
N GLY A 196 -24.11 18.66 3.61
CA GLY A 196 -24.31 19.76 4.54
C GLY A 196 -25.80 19.97 4.87
N PRO A 197 -26.12 20.54 6.03
CA PRO A 197 -27.48 20.95 6.35
C PRO A 197 -27.87 22.11 5.41
N GLY A 198 -28.86 21.90 4.55
CA GLY A 198 -29.39 22.89 3.62
C GLY A 198 -29.83 22.29 2.28
N ASP A 199 -30.61 23.04 1.53
CA ASP A 199 -31.27 22.56 0.31
C ASP A 199 -30.33 22.37 -0.90
N GLU A 200 -29.06 22.77 -0.79
CA GLU A 200 -28.14 22.76 -1.92
C GLU A 200 -27.27 21.51 -2.06
N GLY A 201 -27.44 20.53 -1.12
CA GLY A 201 -26.78 19.23 -1.23
C GLY A 201 -25.25 19.30 -1.39
N GLN A 202 -24.60 20.31 -0.82
CA GLN A 202 -23.14 20.45 -0.91
C GLN A 202 -22.46 19.27 -0.21
N LEU A 203 -21.59 18.59 -0.95
CA LEU A 203 -20.80 17.49 -0.42
C LEU A 203 -19.81 18.03 0.63
N ARG A 204 -19.98 17.61 1.87
CA ARG A 204 -19.04 17.85 2.96
C ARG A 204 -18.04 16.70 3.04
N VAL A 205 -16.76 17.04 2.98
CA VAL A 205 -15.66 16.08 3.03
C VAL A 205 -14.75 16.46 4.17
N GLU A 206 -14.56 15.58 5.13
CA GLU A 206 -13.69 15.80 6.29
C GLU A 206 -12.62 14.72 6.38
N LEU A 207 -11.38 15.14 6.67
CA LEU A 207 -10.29 14.22 6.97
C LEU A 207 -10.62 13.45 8.26
N ARG A 208 -10.48 12.15 8.24
CA ARG A 208 -10.66 11.31 9.43
C ARG A 208 -9.45 11.43 10.35
N ASP A 209 -9.68 11.57 11.63
CA ASP A 209 -8.65 11.54 12.65
C ASP A 209 -9.07 10.56 13.77
N PRO A 210 -8.30 9.51 14.02
CA PRO A 210 -7.12 9.08 13.26
C PRO A 210 -7.48 8.30 11.98
N VAL A 211 -6.75 8.54 10.90
CA VAL A 211 -6.70 7.60 9.77
C VAL A 211 -6.09 6.30 10.28
N LEU A 212 -6.61 5.16 9.85
CA LEU A 212 -6.21 3.82 10.33
C LEU A 212 -6.58 3.56 11.81
N GLY A 213 -7.66 4.14 12.32
CA GLY A 213 -8.11 3.95 13.70
C GLY A 213 -8.54 2.50 14.04
N GLY A 214 -9.00 1.73 13.06
CA GLY A 214 -9.54 0.38 13.26
C GLY A 214 -8.52 -0.73 13.06
N SER A 215 -8.18 -1.48 14.12
CA SER A 215 -7.25 -2.62 14.04
C SER A 215 -7.75 -3.75 13.13
N GLN A 216 -9.08 -3.95 13.06
CA GLN A 216 -9.69 -4.97 12.22
C GLN A 216 -9.48 -4.70 10.73
N PHE A 217 -9.60 -3.45 10.29
CA PHE A 217 -9.42 -3.08 8.89
C PHE A 217 -7.97 -3.25 8.45
N LEU A 218 -7.04 -2.88 9.31
CA LEU A 218 -5.61 -3.08 9.05
C LEU A 218 -5.28 -4.57 8.95
N ARG A 219 -5.85 -5.42 9.82
CA ARG A 219 -5.66 -6.86 9.75
C ARG A 219 -6.15 -7.44 8.43
N GLU A 220 -7.37 -7.13 8.02
CA GLU A 220 -7.92 -7.56 6.74
C GLU A 220 -7.08 -7.06 5.56
N GLY A 221 -6.63 -5.80 5.60
CA GLY A 221 -5.74 -5.24 4.58
C GLY A 221 -4.41 -5.99 4.47
N VAL A 222 -3.82 -6.42 5.60
CA VAL A 222 -2.61 -7.25 5.61
C VAL A 222 -2.89 -8.63 4.98
N GLU A 223 -3.98 -9.30 5.36
CA GLU A 223 -4.36 -10.60 4.77
C GLU A 223 -4.53 -10.51 3.26
N VAL A 224 -5.23 -9.47 2.78
CA VAL A 224 -5.43 -9.23 1.34
C VAL A 224 -4.12 -8.90 0.64
N ALA A 225 -3.27 -8.08 1.26
CA ALA A 225 -1.99 -7.67 0.68
C ALA A 225 -1.02 -8.85 0.49
N PHE A 226 -1.08 -9.87 1.34
CA PHE A 226 -0.25 -11.07 1.21
C PHE A 226 -0.89 -12.19 0.38
N ASP A 227 -2.17 -12.12 0.05
CA ASP A 227 -2.84 -13.14 -0.75
C ASP A 227 -2.53 -12.98 -2.26
N PRO A 228 -2.16 -14.02 -3.00
CA PRO A 228 -2.05 -15.44 -2.64
C PRO A 228 -0.65 -15.91 -2.20
N TYR A 229 0.28 -15.01 -1.94
CA TYR A 229 1.64 -15.37 -1.53
C TYR A 229 1.66 -16.19 -0.23
N LEU A 230 0.88 -15.74 0.75
CA LEU A 230 0.56 -16.48 1.97
C LEU A 230 -0.97 -16.64 2.06
N PRO A 231 -1.47 -17.82 2.48
CA PRO A 231 -2.92 -18.04 2.56
C PRO A 231 -3.55 -17.11 3.58
N ARG A 232 -4.78 -16.70 3.33
CA ARG A 232 -5.56 -15.97 4.33
C ARG A 232 -5.79 -16.89 5.54
N GLY A 233 -5.49 -16.39 6.73
CA GLY A 233 -5.84 -17.08 7.98
C GLY A 233 -7.34 -17.18 8.15
N ARG A 234 -7.80 -18.16 8.96
CA ARG A 234 -9.20 -18.16 9.42
C ARG A 234 -9.44 -16.92 10.27
N ILE A 235 -10.56 -16.23 10.02
CA ILE A 235 -10.93 -15.03 10.79
C ILE A 235 -10.93 -15.39 12.27
N GLY A 236 -10.04 -14.81 13.05
CA GLY A 236 -9.95 -15.00 14.51
C GLY A 236 -8.71 -15.76 15.02
N GLU A 237 -7.86 -16.31 14.17
CA GLU A 237 -6.70 -17.12 14.58
C GLU A 237 -5.42 -16.32 14.92
N TRP A 238 -5.41 -14.98 14.75
CA TRP A 238 -4.23 -14.15 15.04
C TRP A 238 -4.56 -12.68 15.37
#